data_b26b4bc6a6b1d306ecc1f9645d102603
#
_entry.id   b26b4bc6a6b1d306ecc1f9645d102603
#
_cell.length_a   1.000
_cell.length_b   1.000
_cell.length_c   1.000
_cell.angle_alpha   90.00
_cell.angle_beta   90.00
_cell.angle_gamma   90.00
#
_symmetry.space_group_name_H-M   'P 1'
#
loop_
_entity.id
_entity.type
_entity.pdbx_description
1 polymer ?
#
loop_
_entity_poly.entity_id
_entity_poly.type
_entity_poly.pdbx_seq_one_letter_code
_entity_poly.pdbx_strand_id
1 'polypeptide(L)'
;MDDYYAPIKYNSEGDFYNNYFYYGESSAKTLDASITFDFTEKNLPLSGLISTYVAGNDYRYDGNDENPKLNFTTYLELSYTFYNFFENFELSPTAGVLFNNAAQAYVNADYDKLSFINLRLDAIKTFKLSNNLNLPISLSYIHNASTKNTEFSGRNFFQATLSVTY
;
A
#
# COMPACT_ATOMS: atom_id res chain seq x y z
N MET A 1 -13.38 0.97 0.86
CA MET A 1 -13.22 -0.09 1.89
C MET A 1 -12.85 -1.37 1.14
N ASP A 2 -11.72 -1.93 1.48
CA ASP A 2 -11.15 -3.08 0.78
C ASP A 2 -11.15 -4.30 1.71
N ASP A 3 -11.46 -5.48 1.15
CA ASP A 3 -11.50 -6.76 1.85
C ASP A 3 -10.38 -7.64 1.30
N TYR A 4 -9.33 -7.85 2.09
CA TYR A 4 -8.19 -8.66 1.71
C TYR A 4 -8.37 -10.09 2.21
N TYR A 5 -8.37 -11.03 1.30
CA TYR A 5 -8.52 -12.44 1.56
C TYR A 5 -7.18 -13.18 1.45
N ALA A 6 -6.67 -13.67 2.57
CA ALA A 6 -5.51 -14.57 2.57
C ALA A 6 -5.98 -16.04 2.48
N PRO A 7 -5.32 -16.88 1.69
CA PRO A 7 -5.77 -18.25 1.50
C PRO A 7 -5.63 -19.08 2.78
N ILE A 8 -6.67 -19.81 3.05
CA ILE A 8 -6.83 -21.03 3.85
C ILE A 8 -6.02 -21.11 5.15
N LYS A 9 -6.69 -20.91 6.27
CA LYS A 9 -6.21 -21.42 7.57
C LYS A 9 -6.95 -22.73 7.92
N TYR A 10 -6.19 -23.68 8.44
CA TYR A 10 -6.73 -24.89 9.05
C TYR A 10 -6.81 -24.64 10.56
N ASN A 11 -7.87 -25.14 11.23
CA ASN A 11 -7.89 -25.17 12.68
C ASN A 11 -6.88 -26.23 13.20
N SER A 12 -6.71 -26.33 14.52
CA SER A 12 -5.83 -27.31 15.15
C SER A 12 -6.24 -28.77 14.90
N GLU A 13 -7.43 -29.00 14.40
CA GLU A 13 -7.99 -30.31 14.07
C GLU A 13 -7.85 -30.66 12.59
N GLY A 14 -7.30 -29.73 11.78
CA GLY A 14 -7.06 -29.90 10.36
C GLY A 14 -8.27 -29.57 9.48
N ASP A 15 -9.34 -29.04 10.08
CA ASP A 15 -10.52 -28.63 9.35
C ASP A 15 -10.35 -27.29 8.66
N PHE A 16 -10.96 -27.18 7.51
CA PHE A 16 -10.99 -25.98 6.71
C PHE A 16 -11.86 -24.90 7.38
N TYR A 17 -11.22 -23.84 7.90
CA TYR A 17 -11.96 -22.73 8.50
C TYR A 17 -12.06 -21.57 7.50
N ASN A 18 -13.16 -21.49 6.79
CA ASN A 18 -13.45 -20.40 5.87
C ASN A 18 -14.84 -19.82 6.12
N ASN A 19 -14.97 -19.06 7.21
CA ASN A 19 -16.16 -18.26 7.39
C ASN A 19 -15.99 -16.90 6.71
N TYR A 20 -16.63 -16.72 5.58
CA TYR A 20 -16.51 -15.49 4.77
C TYR A 20 -16.84 -14.22 5.56
N PHE A 21 -17.73 -14.29 6.54
CA PHE A 21 -18.13 -13.14 7.36
C PHE A 21 -17.39 -13.03 8.69
N TYR A 22 -16.42 -13.89 8.97
CA TYR A 22 -15.66 -13.82 10.21
C TYR A 22 -14.44 -12.92 10.06
N TYR A 23 -14.39 -11.84 10.84
CA TYR A 23 -13.31 -10.86 10.90
C TYR A 23 -12.69 -10.79 12.31
N GLY A 24 -12.59 -11.92 12.97
CA GLY A 24 -11.94 -12.03 14.28
C GLY A 24 -10.45 -12.30 14.20
N GLU A 25 -9.85 -12.55 15.37
CA GLU A 25 -8.42 -12.76 15.57
C GLU A 25 -7.81 -13.85 14.70
N SER A 26 -8.48 -14.98 14.54
CA SER A 26 -8.02 -16.10 13.70
C SER A 26 -8.52 -16.05 12.26
N SER A 27 -9.05 -14.91 11.85
CA SER A 27 -9.53 -14.71 10.49
C SER A 27 -8.40 -14.83 9.46
N ALA A 28 -8.71 -15.34 8.28
CA ALA A 28 -7.83 -15.29 7.12
C ALA A 28 -7.90 -13.93 6.39
N LYS A 29 -8.61 -12.93 6.95
CA LYS A 29 -8.95 -11.66 6.31
C LYS A 29 -8.62 -10.48 7.19
N THR A 30 -8.44 -9.34 6.54
CA THR A 30 -8.47 -8.02 7.13
C THR A 30 -9.48 -7.17 6.39
N LEU A 31 -10.13 -6.27 7.12
CA LEU A 31 -10.98 -5.23 6.57
C LEU A 31 -10.27 -3.90 6.70
N ASP A 32 -10.09 -3.23 5.59
CA ASP A 32 -9.41 -1.96 5.48
C ASP A 32 -10.38 -0.81 5.26
N ALA A 33 -10.22 0.26 6.02
CA ALA A 33 -10.89 1.54 5.79
C ALA A 33 -9.87 2.54 5.26
N SER A 34 -10.08 3.05 4.05
CA SER A 34 -9.15 3.96 3.41
C SER A 34 -9.80 5.28 2.99
N ILE A 35 -9.00 6.33 3.00
CA ILE A 35 -9.33 7.65 2.48
C ILE A 35 -8.21 8.04 1.53
N THR A 36 -8.57 8.33 0.28
CA THR A 36 -7.69 8.96 -0.69
C THR A 36 -7.96 10.45 -0.76
N PHE A 37 -6.93 11.24 -1.00
CA PHE A 37 -7.05 12.67 -1.24
C PHE A 37 -6.17 13.07 -2.42
N ASP A 38 -6.65 14.02 -3.20
CA ASP A 38 -5.94 14.61 -4.33
C ASP A 38 -6.23 16.11 -4.37
N PHE A 39 -5.17 16.90 -4.20
CA PHE A 39 -5.25 18.35 -4.23
C PHE A 39 -4.70 18.96 -5.53
N THR A 40 -4.37 18.13 -6.51
CA THR A 40 -3.80 18.60 -7.79
C THR A 40 -4.73 19.57 -8.51
N GLU A 41 -6.05 19.34 -8.47
CA GLU A 41 -7.06 20.27 -9.00
C GLU A 41 -7.11 21.62 -8.27
N LYS A 42 -6.55 21.71 -7.06
CA LYS A 42 -6.47 22.95 -6.27
C LYS A 42 -5.12 23.66 -6.42
N ASN A 43 -4.35 23.32 -7.46
CA ASN A 43 -2.98 23.80 -7.70
C ASN A 43 -1.97 23.43 -6.59
N LEU A 44 -2.29 22.46 -5.76
CA LEU A 44 -1.38 21.84 -4.82
C LEU A 44 -1.03 20.45 -5.32
N PRO A 45 0.18 20.22 -5.84
CA PRO A 45 0.57 18.96 -6.45
C PRO A 45 0.84 17.86 -5.42
N LEU A 46 -0.09 17.66 -4.50
CA LEU A 46 -0.06 16.72 -3.40
C LEU A 46 -1.25 15.78 -3.48
N SER A 47 -0.97 14.49 -3.41
CA SER A 47 -1.97 13.44 -3.28
C SER A 47 -1.53 12.40 -2.26
N GLY A 48 -2.43 11.55 -1.83
CA GLY A 48 -2.10 10.47 -0.92
C GLY A 48 -3.27 9.62 -0.50
N LEU A 49 -2.94 8.70 0.38
CA LEU A 49 -3.84 7.70 0.93
C LEU A 49 -3.53 7.52 2.42
N ILE A 50 -4.56 7.45 3.23
CA ILE A 50 -4.49 6.87 4.58
C ILE A 50 -5.39 5.65 4.64
N SER A 51 -4.89 4.56 5.20
CA SER A 51 -5.58 3.28 5.27
C SER A 51 -5.35 2.65 6.64
N THR A 52 -6.40 2.08 7.23
CA THR A 52 -6.34 1.46 8.55
C THR A 52 -7.11 0.16 8.56
N TYR A 53 -6.52 -0.90 9.09
CA TYR A 53 -7.23 -2.14 9.37
C TYR A 53 -8.21 -1.92 10.53
N VAL A 54 -9.50 -2.12 10.25
CA VAL A 54 -10.58 -1.89 11.22
C VAL A 54 -11.20 -3.17 11.75
N ALA A 55 -10.91 -4.31 11.11
CA ALA A 55 -11.31 -5.64 11.56
C ALA A 55 -10.45 -6.72 10.91
N GLY A 56 -10.53 -7.94 11.41
CA GLY A 56 -9.82 -9.09 10.85
C GLY A 56 -8.50 -9.39 11.56
N ASN A 57 -7.57 -10.04 10.89
CA ASN A 57 -6.34 -10.55 11.49
C ASN A 57 -5.27 -9.46 11.66
N ASP A 58 -5.54 -8.49 12.50
CA ASP A 58 -4.65 -7.38 12.85
C ASP A 58 -4.56 -7.21 14.36
N TYR A 59 -4.18 -8.27 15.08
CA TYR A 59 -4.15 -8.28 16.52
C TYR A 59 -2.75 -8.10 17.07
N ARG A 60 -2.66 -7.32 18.12
CA ARG A 60 -1.48 -7.13 18.94
C ARG A 60 -1.57 -7.98 20.20
N TYR A 61 -0.47 -8.63 20.51
CA TYR A 61 -0.29 -9.48 21.66
C TYR A 61 0.68 -8.81 22.63
N ASP A 62 0.22 -8.47 23.82
CA ASP A 62 1.02 -7.85 24.89
C ASP A 62 1.45 -8.93 25.88
N GLY A 63 2.65 -9.50 25.72
CA GLY A 63 3.29 -10.35 26.73
C GLY A 63 2.66 -11.72 26.97
N ASN A 64 1.84 -11.92 27.97
CA ASN A 64 1.27 -13.24 28.33
C ASN A 64 -0.13 -13.49 27.77
N ASP A 65 -0.47 -12.94 26.75
CA ASP A 65 -1.65 -12.87 25.89
C ASP A 65 -2.81 -13.82 26.12
N GLU A 66 -3.64 -13.46 27.07
CA GLU A 66 -4.99 -14.04 27.18
C GLU A 66 -6.06 -13.20 26.43
N ASN A 67 -5.76 -11.93 26.10
CA ASN A 67 -6.73 -11.02 25.48
C ASN A 67 -6.07 -10.12 24.39
N PRO A 68 -5.88 -10.61 23.19
CA PRO A 68 -5.35 -9.80 22.09
C PRO A 68 -6.28 -8.64 21.73
N LYS A 69 -5.70 -7.51 21.36
CA LYS A 69 -6.41 -6.31 20.96
C LYS A 69 -6.16 -6.01 19.50
N LEU A 70 -7.18 -5.53 18.79
CA LEU A 70 -7.02 -5.01 17.45
C LEU A 70 -5.99 -3.86 17.45
N ASN A 71 -5.01 -3.93 16.57
CA ASN A 71 -3.89 -3.00 16.55
C ASN A 71 -4.16 -1.73 15.75
N PHE A 72 -5.15 -1.76 14.85
CA PHE A 72 -5.42 -0.68 13.90
C PHE A 72 -4.18 -0.30 13.09
N THR A 73 -3.53 -1.31 12.50
CA THR A 73 -2.38 -1.08 11.62
C THR A 73 -2.73 -0.04 10.57
N THR A 74 -1.98 1.06 10.57
CA THR A 74 -2.29 2.24 9.75
C THR A 74 -1.15 2.55 8.81
N TYR A 75 -1.47 2.71 7.54
CA TYR A 75 -0.58 3.09 6.47
C TYR A 75 -0.90 4.50 5.96
N LEU A 76 0.12 5.29 5.73
CA LEU A 76 0.03 6.58 5.05
C LEU A 76 0.96 6.58 3.85
N GLU A 77 0.42 6.98 2.71
CA GLU A 77 1.20 7.26 1.50
C GLU A 77 1.01 8.70 1.08
N LEU A 78 2.11 9.36 0.73
CA LEU A 78 2.12 10.71 0.21
C LEU A 78 2.91 10.77 -1.09
N SER A 79 2.35 11.43 -2.07
CA SER A 79 2.95 11.69 -3.37
C SER A 79 2.94 13.19 -3.67
N TYR A 80 4.03 13.68 -4.22
CA TYR A 80 4.14 15.06 -4.71
C TYR A 80 4.52 15.05 -6.18
N THR A 81 3.78 15.77 -7.03
CA THR A 81 4.02 15.81 -8.47
C THR A 81 4.71 17.11 -8.89
N PHE A 82 5.89 17.00 -9.44
CA PHE A 82 6.60 18.10 -10.10
C PHE A 82 6.15 18.14 -11.57
N TYR A 83 5.19 19.03 -11.87
CA TYR A 83 4.76 19.29 -13.25
C TYR A 83 5.83 20.05 -14.01
N ASN A 84 5.99 19.71 -15.29
CA ASN A 84 6.95 20.37 -16.18
C ASN A 84 8.38 20.42 -15.61
N PHE A 85 8.81 19.35 -14.93
CA PHE A 85 10.18 19.23 -14.43
C PHE A 85 11.21 19.39 -15.56
N PHE A 86 10.87 18.88 -16.75
CA PHE A 86 11.38 19.27 -18.06
C PHE A 86 10.19 19.39 -19.01
N GLU A 87 10.41 19.83 -20.23
CA GLU A 87 9.35 19.99 -21.24
C GLU A 87 8.50 18.72 -21.38
N ASN A 88 7.21 18.80 -21.03
CA ASN A 88 6.25 17.69 -21.03
C ASN A 88 6.68 16.46 -20.21
N PHE A 89 7.44 16.69 -19.13
CA PHE A 89 7.90 15.64 -18.25
C PHE A 89 7.44 15.91 -16.81
N GLU A 90 6.81 14.94 -16.22
CA GLU A 90 6.35 14.96 -14.83
C GLU A 90 7.15 13.97 -13.99
N LEU A 91 7.46 14.34 -12.77
CA LEU A 91 8.17 13.51 -11.81
C LEU A 91 7.38 13.47 -10.50
N SER A 92 7.07 12.26 -10.03
CA SER A 92 6.25 12.07 -8.82
C SER A 92 6.94 11.12 -7.84
N PRO A 93 7.72 11.63 -6.88
CA PRO A 93 8.15 10.84 -5.74
C PRO A 93 6.97 10.54 -4.81
N THR A 94 6.93 9.32 -4.31
CA THR A 94 5.94 8.82 -3.37
C THR A 94 6.65 8.11 -2.22
N ALA A 95 6.19 8.34 -0.99
CA ALA A 95 6.66 7.64 0.19
C ALA A 95 5.50 7.07 0.99
N GLY A 96 5.61 5.79 1.35
CA GLY A 96 4.66 5.08 2.18
C GLY A 96 5.26 4.71 3.54
N VAL A 97 4.54 5.01 4.60
CA VAL A 97 4.93 4.73 5.97
C VAL A 97 3.85 3.94 6.71
N LEU A 98 4.28 3.03 7.54
CA LEU A 98 3.45 2.27 8.44
C LEU A 98 3.63 2.80 9.86
N PHE A 99 2.55 3.14 10.55
CA PHE A 99 2.62 3.67 11.91
C PHE A 99 2.75 2.59 12.96
N ASN A 100 2.10 1.46 12.73
CA ASN A 100 2.06 0.30 13.59
C ASN A 100 1.84 -0.96 12.73
N ASN A 101 2.29 -2.11 13.18
CA ASN A 101 2.26 -3.34 12.37
C ASN A 101 2.21 -4.60 13.24
N ALA A 102 1.10 -4.83 13.93
CA ALA A 102 0.95 -5.93 14.88
C ALA A 102 1.21 -7.30 14.28
N ALA A 103 0.63 -7.57 13.16
CA ALA A 103 0.75 -8.88 12.49
C ALA A 103 2.08 -9.05 11.74
N GLN A 104 2.96 -8.05 11.77
CA GLN A 104 4.19 -8.02 10.95
C GLN A 104 3.93 -8.32 9.46
N ALA A 105 2.73 -7.97 8.99
CA ALA A 105 2.29 -8.31 7.65
C ALA A 105 3.10 -7.60 6.56
N TYR A 106 3.55 -6.38 6.85
CA TYR A 106 4.25 -5.54 5.88
C TYR A 106 5.75 -5.47 6.14
N VAL A 107 6.15 -5.34 7.41
CA VAL A 107 7.56 -5.23 7.80
C VAL A 107 7.80 -6.01 9.08
N ASN A 108 9.01 -6.54 9.23
CA ASN A 108 9.44 -7.13 10.48
C ASN A 108 9.98 -6.01 11.41
N ALA A 109 9.07 -5.22 11.95
CA ALA A 109 9.35 -4.10 12.85
C ALA A 109 8.61 -4.26 14.17
N ASP A 110 9.10 -3.59 15.20
CA ASP A 110 8.38 -3.51 16.47
C ASP A 110 7.04 -2.79 16.27
N TYR A 111 6.04 -3.16 17.04
CA TYR A 111 4.65 -2.68 16.90
C TYR A 111 4.49 -1.16 16.94
N ASP A 112 5.37 -0.47 17.66
CA ASP A 112 5.24 0.93 18.01
C ASP A 112 6.12 1.84 17.15
N LYS A 113 6.78 1.31 16.13
CA LYS A 113 7.73 2.08 15.32
C LYS A 113 7.15 2.43 13.96
N LEU A 114 7.29 3.70 13.62
CA LEU A 114 7.09 4.17 12.26
C LEU A 114 8.11 3.51 11.33
N SER A 115 7.63 2.92 10.25
CA SER A 115 8.48 2.22 9.29
C SER A 115 8.19 2.69 7.87
N PHE A 116 9.24 3.08 7.15
CA PHE A 116 9.14 3.28 5.71
C PHE A 116 9.06 1.92 5.02
N ILE A 117 7.99 1.69 4.26
CA ILE A 117 7.78 0.42 3.58
C ILE A 117 7.78 0.54 2.06
N ASN A 118 7.47 1.71 1.53
CA ASN A 118 7.37 1.95 0.10
C ASN A 118 8.01 3.29 -0.27
N LEU A 119 8.93 3.26 -1.21
CA LEU A 119 9.45 4.45 -1.88
C LEU A 119 9.27 4.25 -3.38
N ARG A 120 8.60 5.17 -4.04
CA ARG A 120 8.31 5.09 -5.47
C ARG A 120 8.70 6.39 -6.14
N LEU A 121 9.23 6.29 -7.35
CA LEU A 121 9.49 7.41 -8.21
C LEU A 121 8.86 7.12 -9.58
N ASP A 122 7.89 7.93 -9.94
CA ASP A 122 7.25 7.89 -11.24
C ASP A 122 7.78 9.01 -12.13
N ALA A 123 8.08 8.66 -13.36
CA ALA A 123 8.51 9.60 -14.39
C ALA A 123 7.55 9.44 -15.59
N ILE A 124 6.83 10.49 -15.93
CA ILE A 124 5.80 10.46 -16.97
C ILE A 124 6.16 11.46 -18.06
N LYS A 125 6.15 11.00 -19.31
CA LYS A 125 6.26 11.86 -20.49
C LYS A 125 5.08 11.66 -21.40
N THR A 126 4.35 12.73 -21.69
CA THR A 126 3.22 12.69 -22.61
C THR A 126 3.66 13.14 -24.00
N PHE A 127 3.47 12.26 -24.97
CA PHE A 127 3.69 12.55 -26.39
C PHE A 127 2.35 12.90 -27.03
N LYS A 128 2.26 14.08 -27.61
CA LYS A 128 1.09 14.50 -28.38
C LYS A 128 1.22 13.97 -29.81
N LEU A 129 0.41 12.97 -30.14
CA LEU A 129 0.41 12.35 -31.48
C LEU A 129 -0.48 13.10 -32.47
N SER A 130 -1.60 13.68 -31.98
CA SER A 130 -2.50 14.54 -32.75
C SER A 130 -3.22 15.50 -31.80
N ASN A 131 -4.14 16.34 -32.33
CA ASN A 131 -4.92 17.27 -31.50
C ASN A 131 -5.81 16.55 -30.47
N ASN A 132 -6.21 15.32 -30.74
CA ASN A 132 -7.11 14.54 -29.92
C ASN A 132 -6.49 13.21 -29.42
N LEU A 133 -5.18 13.01 -29.63
CA LEU A 133 -4.53 11.76 -29.26
C LEU A 133 -3.24 12.03 -28.51
N ASN A 134 -3.19 11.63 -27.26
CA ASN A 134 -2.03 11.70 -26.41
C ASN A 134 -1.55 10.29 -26.04
N LEU A 135 -0.24 10.14 -25.94
CA LEU A 135 0.44 8.91 -25.58
C LEU A 135 1.32 9.16 -24.34
N PRO A 136 0.78 9.08 -23.13
CA PRO A 136 1.58 9.10 -21.92
C PRO A 136 2.35 7.78 -21.78
N ILE A 137 3.66 7.91 -21.57
CA ILE A 137 4.55 6.82 -21.19
C ILE A 137 5.03 7.09 -19.79
N SER A 138 4.83 6.15 -18.88
CA SER A 138 5.35 6.23 -17.52
C SER A 138 6.38 5.15 -17.24
N LEU A 139 7.42 5.53 -16.50
CA LEU A 139 8.41 4.65 -15.92
C LEU A 139 8.36 4.83 -14.41
N SER A 140 8.26 3.72 -13.69
CA SER A 140 8.24 3.72 -12.23
C SER A 140 9.38 2.89 -11.70
N TYR A 141 10.06 3.43 -10.69
CA TYR A 141 10.95 2.69 -9.81
C TYR A 141 10.30 2.57 -8.44
N ILE A 142 10.20 1.36 -7.93
CA ILE A 142 9.61 1.05 -6.63
C ILE A 142 10.64 0.33 -5.78
N HIS A 143 10.88 0.86 -4.58
CA HIS A 143 11.74 0.26 -3.57
C HIS A 143 10.93 -0.11 -2.33
N ASN A 144 10.82 -1.40 -2.04
CA ASN A 144 10.24 -1.89 -0.80
C ASN A 144 11.32 -2.01 0.27
N ALA A 145 11.23 -1.16 1.28
CA ALA A 145 12.23 -1.09 2.35
C ALA A 145 12.12 -2.28 3.34
N SER A 146 11.02 -3.04 3.33
CA SER A 146 10.87 -4.23 4.16
C SER A 146 11.91 -5.28 3.83
N THR A 147 12.65 -5.74 4.85
CA THR A 147 13.72 -6.73 4.66
C THR A 147 13.21 -8.16 4.65
N LYS A 148 12.21 -8.48 5.46
CA LYS A 148 11.70 -9.84 5.62
C LYS A 148 10.70 -10.24 4.55
N ASN A 149 9.74 -9.35 4.24
CA ASN A 149 8.70 -9.65 3.26
C ASN A 149 9.19 -9.58 1.81
N THR A 150 10.37 -9.03 1.57
CA THR A 150 10.98 -8.93 0.24
C THR A 150 12.05 -9.97 -0.02
N GLU A 151 12.29 -10.90 0.91
CA GLU A 151 13.29 -11.96 0.76
C GLU A 151 13.00 -12.83 -0.48
N PHE A 152 11.73 -13.12 -0.74
CA PHE A 152 11.29 -13.94 -1.88
C PHE A 152 10.82 -13.13 -3.09
N SER A 153 10.26 -11.92 -2.88
CA SER A 153 9.68 -11.12 -3.95
C SER A 153 10.62 -10.07 -4.55
N GLY A 154 11.76 -9.82 -3.89
CA GLY A 154 12.68 -8.74 -4.27
C GLY A 154 12.28 -7.38 -3.68
N ARG A 155 13.24 -6.44 -3.71
CA ARG A 155 13.05 -5.10 -3.12
C ARG A 155 12.85 -4.02 -4.15
N ASN A 156 13.38 -4.24 -5.35
CA ASN A 156 13.44 -3.21 -6.38
C ASN A 156 12.64 -3.68 -7.59
N PHE A 157 11.72 -2.84 -8.01
CA PHE A 157 10.87 -3.11 -9.16
C PHE A 157 10.94 -1.96 -10.13
N PHE A 158 10.92 -2.29 -11.42
CA PHE A 158 10.75 -1.34 -12.51
C PHE A 158 9.47 -1.68 -13.25
N GLN A 159 8.65 -0.67 -13.48
CA GLN A 159 7.41 -0.79 -14.23
C GLN A 159 7.43 0.22 -15.37
N ALA A 160 7.03 -0.21 -16.55
CA ALA A 160 6.75 0.67 -17.66
C ALA A 160 5.27 0.56 -18.04
N THR A 161 4.61 1.69 -18.21
CA THR A 161 3.19 1.75 -18.59
C THR A 161 3.04 2.63 -19.83
N LEU A 162 2.29 2.13 -20.79
CA LEU A 162 1.90 2.84 -21.99
C LEU A 162 0.37 3.00 -21.96
N SER A 163 -0.12 4.22 -22.08
CA SER A 163 -1.55 4.51 -22.13
C SER A 163 -1.89 5.26 -23.42
N VAL A 164 -3.13 5.21 -23.83
CA VAL A 164 -3.63 6.00 -24.94
C VAL A 164 -4.86 6.77 -24.44
N THR A 165 -4.83 8.08 -24.60
CA THR A 165 -5.94 8.97 -24.23
C THR A 165 -6.46 9.70 -25.45
N TYR A 166 -7.76 9.66 -25.69
CA TYR A 166 -8.44 10.26 -26.83
C TYR A 166 -9.65 11.09 -26.41
#